data_72149cafcc7608d2d3e88e5cdebd318e
#
_entry.id   72149cafcc7608d2d3e88e5cdebd318e
#
_cell.length_a   1.000
_cell.length_b   1.000
_cell.length_c   1.000
_cell.angle_alpha   90.00
_cell.angle_beta   90.00
_cell.angle_gamma   90.00
#
_symmetry.space_group_name_H-M   'P 1'
#
loop_
_entity.id
_entity.type
_entity.pdbx_description
1 polymer ?
#
loop_
_entity_poly.entity_id
_entity_poly.type
_entity_poly.pdbx_seq_one_letter_code
_entity_poly.pdbx_strand_id
1 'polypeptide(L)'
;MDTRISHRPPGPHRIPDILQDAPYRDLPLYMLVAWWVYRQTSPVSVREVSEAFHISARRAGDLLLYLMNSVSHVQCTRVWQAIPGGGRRRVWTVLRIGDLPPRKPVAAPVPERKSPPARRRAPSPAIRDLRAWMVSRRPGEPVPVEDTGTLSDGEAS
;
A
#
# COMPACT_ATOMS: atom_id res chain seq x y z
N MET A 1 5.03 -24.39 -10.31
CA MET A 1 4.72 -23.98 -8.93
C MET A 1 3.82 -22.76 -9.01
N ASP A 2 2.52 -22.98 -8.83
CA ASP A 2 1.52 -21.94 -8.90
C ASP A 2 1.67 -21.00 -7.72
N THR A 3 2.19 -19.81 -7.96
CA THR A 3 2.06 -18.72 -7.02
C THR A 3 0.64 -18.18 -7.14
N ARG A 4 -0.32 -18.95 -6.66
CA ARG A 4 -1.64 -18.41 -6.36
C ARG A 4 -1.42 -17.34 -5.32
N ILE A 5 -1.47 -16.08 -5.77
CA ILE A 5 -1.72 -14.97 -4.87
C ILE A 5 -3.07 -15.32 -4.24
N SER A 6 -2.99 -15.95 -3.08
CA SER A 6 -4.13 -16.25 -2.25
C SER A 6 -4.74 -14.90 -1.88
N HIS A 7 -5.71 -14.44 -2.67
CA HIS A 7 -6.63 -13.40 -2.23
C HIS A 7 -7.34 -13.98 -1.00
N ARG A 8 -6.69 -13.77 0.15
CA ARG A 8 -7.33 -14.07 1.42
C ARG A 8 -8.64 -13.30 1.41
N PRO A 9 -9.79 -13.97 1.46
CA PRO A 9 -11.07 -13.27 1.48
C PRO A 9 -11.00 -12.21 2.58
N PRO A 10 -11.53 -11.01 2.33
CA PRO A 10 -11.54 -9.99 3.37
C PRO A 10 -12.15 -10.62 4.61
N GLY A 11 -11.42 -10.55 5.72
CA GLY A 11 -11.85 -11.17 6.99
C GLY A 11 -13.27 -10.73 7.36
N PRO A 12 -13.95 -11.44 8.25
CA PRO A 12 -15.33 -11.16 8.61
C PRO A 12 -15.47 -9.68 9.03
N HIS A 13 -16.49 -9.04 8.52
CA HIS A 13 -16.87 -7.68 8.91
C HIS A 13 -18.38 -7.62 9.08
N ARG A 14 -18.85 -6.73 9.94
CA ARG A 14 -20.27 -6.45 10.11
C ARG A 14 -20.64 -5.29 9.20
N ILE A 15 -21.83 -5.36 8.59
CA ILE A 15 -22.43 -4.23 7.89
C ILE A 15 -23.32 -3.50 8.90
N PRO A 16 -23.07 -2.22 9.18
CA PRO A 16 -23.93 -1.42 10.06
C PRO A 16 -25.38 -1.39 9.56
N ASP A 17 -26.34 -1.35 10.47
CA ASP A 17 -27.76 -1.43 10.15
C ASP A 17 -28.23 -0.36 9.16
N ILE A 18 -27.63 0.83 9.21
CA ILE A 18 -27.89 1.94 8.29
C ILE A 18 -27.54 1.62 6.82
N LEU A 19 -26.77 0.57 6.56
CA LEU A 19 -26.35 0.14 5.23
C LEU A 19 -26.87 -1.26 4.85
N GLN A 20 -27.75 -1.84 5.65
CA GLN A 20 -28.28 -3.19 5.35
C GLN A 20 -29.28 -3.21 4.20
N ASP A 21 -29.83 -2.04 3.84
CA ASP A 21 -30.75 -1.91 2.73
C ASP A 21 -30.02 -2.04 1.37
N ALA A 22 -30.64 -2.70 0.41
CA ALA A 22 -30.22 -2.60 -0.99
C ALA A 22 -30.36 -1.14 -1.44
N PRO A 23 -29.37 -0.51 -2.07
CA PRO A 23 -28.36 -1.08 -2.97
C PRO A 23 -26.95 -1.24 -2.37
N TYR A 24 -26.76 -1.02 -1.10
CA TYR A 24 -25.42 -0.99 -0.49
C TYR A 24 -24.83 -2.38 -0.23
N ARG A 25 -25.68 -3.40 -0.09
CA ARG A 25 -25.30 -4.73 0.38
C ARG A 25 -24.19 -5.41 -0.44
N ASP A 26 -24.21 -5.18 -1.75
CA ASP A 26 -23.25 -5.79 -2.69
C ASP A 26 -22.02 -4.94 -2.97
N LEU A 27 -21.87 -3.81 -2.28
CA LEU A 27 -20.73 -2.94 -2.44
C LEU A 27 -19.49 -3.52 -1.76
N PRO A 28 -18.30 -3.26 -2.30
CA PRO A 28 -17.05 -3.61 -1.64
C PRO A 28 -16.91 -2.85 -0.32
N LEU A 29 -16.20 -3.44 0.65
CA LEU A 29 -16.08 -2.90 2.00
C LEU A 29 -15.64 -1.43 2.05
N TYR A 30 -14.72 -0.99 1.20
CA TYR A 30 -14.30 0.41 1.17
C TYR A 30 -15.43 1.37 0.78
N MET A 31 -16.34 0.94 -0.10
CA MET A 31 -17.52 1.73 -0.46
C MET A 31 -18.57 1.74 0.65
N LEU A 32 -18.74 0.63 1.35
CA LEU A 32 -19.59 0.59 2.55
C LEU A 32 -19.08 1.57 3.60
N VAL A 33 -17.76 1.61 3.84
CA VAL A 33 -17.15 2.60 4.74
C VAL A 33 -17.37 4.02 4.23
N ALA A 34 -17.20 4.28 2.93
CA ALA A 34 -17.43 5.61 2.35
C ALA A 34 -18.89 6.08 2.56
N TRP A 35 -19.86 5.22 2.28
CA TRP A 35 -21.28 5.54 2.50
C TRP A 35 -21.64 5.71 3.96
N TRP A 36 -21.07 4.89 4.84
CA TRP A 36 -21.28 5.03 6.27
C TRP A 36 -20.73 6.35 6.80
N VAL A 37 -19.50 6.72 6.42
CA VAL A 37 -18.89 8.00 6.80
C VAL A 37 -19.68 9.18 6.22
N TYR A 38 -20.13 9.08 4.96
CA TYR A 38 -20.93 10.11 4.31
C TYR A 38 -22.25 10.39 5.06
N ARG A 39 -22.85 9.35 5.62
CA ARG A 39 -24.11 9.50 6.40
C ARG A 39 -23.91 10.00 7.83
N GLN A 40 -22.67 10.04 8.32
CA GLN A 40 -22.40 10.65 9.62
C GLN A 40 -22.53 12.17 9.55
N THR A 41 -23.14 12.77 10.55
CA THR A 41 -23.27 14.23 10.65
C THR A 41 -22.00 14.91 11.16
N SER A 42 -21.07 14.14 11.70
CA SER A 42 -19.81 14.61 12.26
C SER A 42 -18.61 13.84 11.69
N PRO A 43 -17.42 14.44 11.67
CA PRO A 43 -16.21 13.75 11.28
C PRO A 43 -15.97 12.50 12.13
N VAL A 44 -15.54 11.40 11.52
CA VAL A 44 -15.35 10.10 12.17
C VAL A 44 -13.89 9.77 12.37
N SER A 45 -13.58 9.06 13.45
CA SER A 45 -12.26 8.53 13.74
C SER A 45 -12.09 7.09 13.23
N VAL A 46 -10.86 6.62 13.15
CA VAL A 46 -10.53 5.20 12.87
C VAL A 46 -11.23 4.26 13.84
N ARG A 47 -11.33 4.65 15.11
CA ARG A 47 -11.96 3.84 16.15
C ARG A 47 -13.46 3.63 15.88
N GLU A 48 -14.15 4.68 15.52
CA GLU A 48 -15.59 4.61 15.21
C GLU A 48 -15.88 3.72 14.00
N VAL A 49 -15.03 3.78 12.95
CA VAL A 49 -15.13 2.87 11.81
C VAL A 49 -14.81 1.43 12.22
N SER A 50 -13.79 1.22 13.04
CA SER A 50 -13.41 -0.10 13.56
C SER A 50 -14.55 -0.75 14.35
N GLU A 51 -15.21 0.01 15.20
CA GLU A 51 -16.35 -0.44 16.02
C GLU A 51 -17.59 -0.71 15.17
N ALA A 52 -17.92 0.19 14.23
CA ALA A 52 -19.10 0.06 13.38
C ALA A 52 -19.05 -1.16 12.46
N PHE A 53 -17.88 -1.48 11.90
CA PHE A 53 -17.70 -2.58 10.97
C PHE A 53 -17.11 -3.84 11.61
N HIS A 54 -16.81 -3.83 12.90
CA HIS A 54 -16.14 -4.94 13.62
C HIS A 54 -14.85 -5.41 12.94
N ILE A 55 -14.04 -4.46 12.52
CA ILE A 55 -12.71 -4.68 11.91
C ILE A 55 -11.62 -4.10 12.80
N SER A 56 -10.37 -4.54 12.59
CA SER A 56 -9.26 -3.96 13.36
C SER A 56 -9.07 -2.47 13.06
N ALA A 57 -8.59 -1.70 14.04
CA ALA A 57 -8.27 -0.28 13.86
C ALA A 57 -7.27 -0.04 12.72
N ARG A 58 -6.29 -0.93 12.55
CA ARG A 58 -5.36 -0.88 11.42
C ARG A 58 -6.08 -0.95 10.08
N ARG A 59 -6.96 -1.96 9.92
CA ARG A 59 -7.74 -2.13 8.69
C ARG A 59 -8.68 -0.95 8.43
N ALA A 60 -9.32 -0.41 9.46
CA ALA A 60 -10.15 0.79 9.35
C ALA A 60 -9.34 1.99 8.88
N GLY A 61 -8.13 2.19 9.43
CA GLY A 61 -7.20 3.24 9.01
C GLY A 61 -6.74 3.08 7.55
N ASP A 62 -6.40 1.87 7.14
CA ASP A 62 -5.99 1.57 5.76
C ASP A 62 -7.13 1.84 4.76
N LEU A 63 -8.37 1.49 5.10
CA LEU A 63 -9.55 1.78 4.27
C LEU A 63 -9.81 3.28 4.12
N LEU A 64 -9.72 4.04 5.21
CA LEU A 64 -9.90 5.50 5.17
C LEU A 64 -8.80 6.19 4.35
N LEU A 65 -7.55 5.75 4.46
CA LEU A 65 -6.44 6.24 3.63
C LEU A 65 -6.64 5.86 2.17
N TYR A 66 -7.10 4.66 1.90
CA TYR A 66 -7.41 4.21 0.55
C TYR A 66 -8.50 5.06 -0.10
N LEU A 67 -9.59 5.34 0.62
CA LEU A 67 -10.67 6.23 0.16
C LEU A 67 -10.15 7.62 -0.19
N MET A 68 -9.24 8.15 0.63
CA MET A 68 -8.69 9.50 0.42
C MET A 68 -7.71 9.57 -0.76
N ASN A 69 -6.88 8.54 -0.95
CA ASN A 69 -5.76 8.60 -1.88
C ASN A 69 -6.00 7.89 -3.22
N SER A 70 -6.85 6.86 -3.23
CA SER A 70 -6.95 5.94 -4.37
C SER A 70 -8.31 5.90 -5.02
N VAL A 71 -9.35 6.43 -4.37
CA VAL A 71 -10.72 6.37 -4.88
C VAL A 71 -11.13 7.74 -5.43
N SER A 72 -10.99 7.93 -6.73
CA SER A 72 -11.21 9.22 -7.40
C SER A 72 -12.66 9.72 -7.37
N HIS A 73 -13.64 8.82 -7.26
CA HIS A 73 -15.07 9.17 -7.21
C HIS A 73 -15.58 9.44 -5.79
N VAL A 74 -14.73 9.31 -4.78
CA VAL A 74 -15.04 9.64 -3.38
C VAL A 74 -14.20 10.83 -2.94
N GLN A 75 -14.85 11.92 -2.60
CA GLN A 75 -14.17 13.08 -2.02
C GLN A 75 -14.10 12.93 -0.50
N CYS A 76 -12.97 12.46 -0.02
CA CYS A 76 -12.70 12.24 1.40
C CYS A 76 -11.62 13.21 1.89
N THR A 77 -11.85 13.85 3.02
CA THR A 77 -10.88 14.75 3.66
C THR A 77 -10.53 14.27 5.05
N ARG A 78 -9.34 14.61 5.49
CA ARG A 78 -8.81 14.28 6.81
C ARG A 78 -8.39 15.55 7.53
N VAL A 79 -8.88 15.71 8.74
CA VAL A 79 -8.53 16.84 9.61
C VAL A 79 -8.09 16.39 10.99
N TRP A 80 -7.41 17.25 11.72
CA TRP A 80 -7.09 17.03 13.12
C TRP A 80 -8.17 17.65 14.00
N GLN A 81 -8.72 16.86 14.90
CA GLN A 81 -9.68 17.31 15.89
C GLN A 81 -9.07 17.28 17.27
N ALA A 82 -9.27 18.35 18.05
CA ALA A 82 -8.89 18.36 19.45
C ALA A 82 -9.76 17.39 20.26
N ILE A 83 -9.16 16.74 21.25
CA ILE A 83 -9.85 15.81 22.15
C ILE A 83 -10.07 16.52 23.48
N PRO A 84 -11.28 16.43 24.06
CA PRO A 84 -11.51 16.87 25.43
C PRO A 84 -10.53 16.14 26.38
N GLY A 85 -9.78 16.88 27.19
CA GLY A 85 -8.74 16.32 28.05
C GLY A 85 -7.32 16.42 27.49
N GLY A 86 -7.15 16.98 26.30
CA GLY A 86 -5.85 17.22 25.67
C GLY A 86 -5.50 16.22 24.58
N GLY A 87 -4.67 16.68 23.62
CA GLY A 87 -4.28 15.90 22.46
C GLY A 87 -5.12 16.17 21.20
N ARG A 88 -4.74 15.53 20.12
CA ARG A 88 -5.43 15.64 18.82
C ARG A 88 -5.61 14.23 18.22
N ARG A 89 -6.77 14.01 17.61
CA ARG A 89 -7.04 12.79 16.83
C ARG A 89 -7.26 13.12 15.36
N ARG A 90 -6.95 12.19 14.49
CA ARG A 90 -7.30 12.29 13.07
C ARG A 90 -8.73 11.87 12.88
N VAL A 91 -9.48 12.66 12.14
CA VAL A 91 -10.87 12.36 11.77
C VAL A 91 -11.06 12.57 10.27
N TRP A 92 -12.00 11.83 9.70
CA TRP A 92 -12.30 11.83 8.28
C TRP A 92 -13.75 12.24 8.04
N THR A 93 -13.96 12.91 6.91
CA THR A 93 -15.28 13.28 6.42
C THR A 93 -15.35 12.95 4.94
N VAL A 94 -16.40 12.30 4.50
CA VAL A 94 -16.71 12.13 3.08
C VAL A 94 -17.69 13.23 2.68
N LEU A 95 -17.26 14.08 1.74
CA LEU A 95 -18.02 15.23 1.26
C LEU A 95 -18.92 14.85 0.09
N ARG A 96 -18.46 13.95 -0.76
CA ARG A 96 -19.16 13.53 -1.97
C ARG A 96 -18.80 12.10 -2.34
N ILE A 97 -19.81 11.36 -2.80
CA ILE A 97 -19.63 10.05 -3.44
C ILE A 97 -20.23 10.19 -4.83
N GLY A 98 -19.38 10.05 -5.85
CA GLY A 98 -19.82 10.00 -7.24
C GLY A 98 -20.29 8.62 -7.63
N ASP A 99 -20.82 8.49 -8.84
CA ASP A 99 -21.19 7.20 -9.41
C ASP A 99 -19.97 6.29 -9.48
N LEU A 100 -20.15 5.02 -9.12
CA LEU A 100 -19.10 4.02 -9.34
C LEU A 100 -18.76 4.02 -10.82
N PRO A 101 -17.49 4.19 -11.21
CA PRO A 101 -17.11 3.99 -12.59
C PRO A 101 -17.59 2.60 -13.02
N PRO A 102 -18.12 2.46 -14.23
CA PRO A 102 -18.56 1.16 -14.73
C PRO A 102 -17.42 0.17 -14.50
N ARG A 103 -17.74 -0.93 -13.85
CA ARG A 103 -16.76 -2.00 -13.60
C ARG A 103 -16.13 -2.30 -14.95
N LYS A 104 -14.86 -1.92 -15.16
CA LYS A 104 -14.14 -2.36 -16.35
C LYS A 104 -14.32 -3.88 -16.36
N PRO A 105 -14.90 -4.44 -17.44
CA PRO A 105 -14.96 -5.87 -17.55
C PRO A 105 -13.54 -6.35 -17.26
N VAL A 106 -13.41 -7.23 -16.27
CA VAL A 106 -12.12 -7.86 -15.99
C VAL A 106 -11.72 -8.44 -17.33
N ALA A 107 -10.80 -7.77 -18.02
CA ALA A 107 -10.27 -8.27 -19.27
C ALA A 107 -9.86 -9.71 -18.95
N ALA A 108 -10.43 -10.66 -19.68
CA ALA A 108 -10.06 -12.05 -19.56
C ALA A 108 -8.54 -12.08 -19.43
N PRO A 109 -7.96 -12.83 -18.49
CA PRO A 109 -6.54 -12.76 -18.21
C PRO A 109 -5.82 -12.88 -19.53
N VAL A 110 -5.27 -11.77 -19.99
CA VAL A 110 -4.37 -11.77 -21.13
C VAL A 110 -3.33 -12.79 -20.73
N PRO A 111 -3.14 -13.89 -21.48
CA PRO A 111 -2.13 -14.85 -21.13
C PRO A 111 -0.85 -14.05 -20.97
N GLU A 112 -0.39 -13.94 -19.73
CA GLU A 112 0.86 -13.29 -19.43
C GLU A 112 1.86 -13.89 -20.38
N ARG A 113 2.29 -13.11 -21.36
CA ARG A 113 3.55 -13.43 -22.05
C ARG A 113 4.54 -13.50 -20.91
N LYS A 114 4.89 -14.73 -20.54
CA LYS A 114 5.95 -15.01 -19.59
C LYS A 114 7.14 -14.18 -20.06
N SER A 115 7.32 -13.04 -19.44
CA SER A 115 8.54 -12.28 -19.59
C SER A 115 9.65 -13.30 -19.32
N PRO A 116 10.60 -13.50 -20.23
CA PRO A 116 11.67 -14.43 -19.98
C PRO A 116 12.22 -14.06 -18.60
N PRO A 117 12.45 -15.05 -17.71
CA PRO A 117 12.91 -14.76 -16.37
C PRO A 117 14.10 -13.82 -16.52
N ALA A 118 13.94 -12.61 -15.94
CA ALA A 118 15.04 -11.66 -15.92
C ALA A 118 16.21 -12.47 -15.38
N ARG A 119 17.17 -12.80 -16.25
CA ARG A 119 18.39 -13.47 -15.85
C ARG A 119 18.93 -12.57 -14.75
N ARG A 120 18.80 -13.01 -13.51
CA ARG A 120 19.48 -12.38 -12.39
C ARG A 120 20.93 -12.31 -12.85
N ARG A 121 21.38 -11.14 -13.29
CA ARG A 121 22.79 -10.92 -13.62
C ARG A 121 23.54 -11.44 -12.41
N ALA A 122 24.30 -12.49 -12.64
CA ALA A 122 25.18 -12.99 -11.60
C ALA A 122 25.98 -11.79 -11.09
N PRO A 123 26.11 -11.60 -9.77
CA PRO A 123 26.87 -10.48 -9.24
C PRO A 123 28.25 -10.48 -9.89
N SER A 124 28.72 -9.29 -10.27
CA SER A 124 30.04 -9.13 -10.89
C SER A 124 31.11 -9.79 -10.01
N PRO A 125 32.23 -10.27 -10.60
CA PRO A 125 33.31 -10.84 -9.81
C PRO A 125 33.71 -9.96 -8.62
N ALA A 126 33.84 -8.67 -8.85
CA ALA A 126 34.15 -7.68 -7.79
C ALA A 126 33.17 -7.70 -6.62
N ILE A 127 31.87 -7.85 -6.87
CA ILE A 127 30.86 -7.96 -5.81
C ILE A 127 30.99 -9.28 -5.06
N ARG A 128 31.35 -10.37 -5.73
CA ARG A 128 31.58 -11.66 -5.07
C ARG A 128 32.80 -11.60 -4.15
N ASP A 129 33.86 -11.00 -4.64
CA ASP A 129 35.12 -10.88 -3.91
C ASP A 129 34.96 -9.95 -2.68
N LEU A 130 34.23 -8.83 -2.86
CA LEU A 130 33.89 -7.96 -1.77
C LEU A 130 33.05 -8.67 -0.70
N ARG A 131 32.07 -9.47 -1.10
CA ARG A 131 31.25 -10.26 -0.15
C ARG A 131 32.09 -11.32 0.58
N ALA A 132 32.95 -12.03 -0.14
CA ALA A 132 33.84 -13.01 0.44
C ALA A 132 34.79 -12.35 1.47
N TRP A 133 35.34 -11.19 1.11
CA TRP A 133 36.18 -10.40 2.03
C TRP A 133 35.39 -9.94 3.26
N MET A 134 34.15 -9.44 3.11
CA MET A 134 33.32 -9.00 4.23
C MET A 134 33.04 -10.11 5.25
N VAL A 135 32.91 -11.35 4.78
CA VAL A 135 32.64 -12.51 5.66
C VAL A 135 33.92 -13.02 6.33
N SER A 136 35.06 -12.93 5.68
CA SER A 136 36.33 -13.51 6.16
C SER A 136 37.30 -12.52 6.77
N ARG A 137 36.98 -11.20 6.74
CA ARG A 137 37.89 -10.16 7.24
C ARG A 137 38.20 -10.30 8.72
N ARG A 138 39.45 -10.01 9.07
CA ARG A 138 39.86 -9.82 10.47
C ARG A 138 39.70 -8.36 10.89
N PRO A 139 39.50 -8.07 12.19
CA PRO A 139 39.46 -6.70 12.68
C PRO A 139 40.73 -5.93 12.26
N GLY A 140 40.56 -4.80 11.56
CA GLY A 140 41.68 -3.96 11.10
C GLY A 140 42.20 -4.26 9.71
N GLU A 141 41.65 -5.20 8.97
CA GLU A 141 42.04 -5.49 7.61
C GLU A 141 41.50 -4.42 6.63
N PRO A 142 42.36 -3.81 5.77
CA PRO A 142 41.93 -2.78 4.82
C PRO A 142 41.06 -3.35 3.71
N VAL A 143 40.14 -2.53 3.19
CA VAL A 143 39.29 -2.90 2.05
C VAL A 143 40.15 -3.11 0.81
N PRO A 144 39.98 -4.22 0.05
CA PRO A 144 40.64 -4.36 -1.24
C PRO A 144 40.06 -3.29 -2.20
N VAL A 145 40.86 -2.29 -2.51
CA VAL A 145 40.59 -1.30 -3.59
C VAL A 145 41.13 -1.90 -4.89
N GLU A 146 40.28 -2.08 -5.88
CA GLU A 146 40.74 -2.34 -7.21
C GLU A 146 41.47 -1.10 -7.70
N ASP A 147 42.76 -1.25 -8.03
CA ASP A 147 43.54 -0.24 -8.73
C ASP A 147 42.84 0.11 -10.03
N THR A 148 42.13 1.23 -10.06
CA THR A 148 41.69 1.88 -11.27
C THR A 148 42.96 2.31 -11.99
N GLY A 149 43.37 1.48 -12.96
CA GLY A 149 44.55 1.69 -13.74
C GLY A 149 44.73 3.13 -14.19
N THR A 150 45.87 3.62 -13.89
CA THR A 150 46.50 4.85 -14.35
C THR A 150 46.16 5.08 -15.83
N LEU A 151 45.33 6.11 -16.08
CA LEU A 151 45.24 6.72 -17.42
C LEU A 151 46.61 7.34 -17.71
N SER A 152 47.40 6.63 -18.50
CA SER A 152 48.64 7.13 -19.09
C SER A 152 48.29 8.31 -19.99
N ASP A 153 48.60 9.51 -19.54
CA ASP A 153 48.65 10.71 -20.38
C ASP A 153 49.70 10.45 -21.46
N GLY A 154 49.24 10.18 -22.67
CA GLY A 154 50.02 10.20 -23.87
C GLY A 154 50.26 11.63 -24.30
N GLU A 155 51.40 12.15 -23.93
CA GLU A 155 51.94 13.42 -24.41
C GLU A 155 52.32 13.25 -25.86
N ALA A 156 51.66 13.99 -26.76
CA ALA A 156 52.01 14.12 -28.17
C ALA A 156 52.85 15.37 -28.34
N SER A 157 54.08 15.16 -28.81
CA SER A 157 54.92 16.17 -29.48
C SER A 157 54.42 16.45 -30.86
#